data_7f7147119568ace4988c9ece25d21786
#
_entry.id   7f7147119568ace4988c9ece25d21786
#
_cell.length_a   1.000
_cell.length_b   1.000
_cell.length_c   1.000
_cell.angle_alpha   90.00
_cell.angle_beta   90.00
_cell.angle_gamma   90.00
#
_symmetry.space_group_name_H-M   'P 1'
#
loop_
_entity.id
_entity.type
_entity.pdbx_description
1 polymer ?
#
loop_
_entity_poly.entity_id
_entity_poly.type
_entity_poly.pdbx_seq_one_letter_code
_entity_poly.pdbx_strand_id
1 'polypeptide(L)'
;MKKICYGLMALLMTALASCSDTDYLNAVPAESKLIMGIDPVKVSGTGNQLVLKTLLHVSDLDKTGIDLSARVYFFEDAQGNLGLCAKVTNRDRLDTTLGKIGQALARKKDFDFTALPSHWIAGRSDKALLLMGPALPAEEDKLTTMMVRYLSADEETGIVGTPMFAKLDSIKAPMSLVCSADALPEQLVTPFTLGAPRDADDSQVMIAAEMRVEKGNLLIDGETFSFVPKINQALKKAAEVYRPIEGRYAATMADSAAYGLFVNVDGSRFIQLMRHNSGLKAMLSGINTAIDMDNIIKSVDGDMALITPVAGTNDFSMTMAAKLKHADWLADVDYWKRSVPAGGHIGDWGRDCYYYIGGHTSYYFGVTDDWQYMSGANKAAALASVKPSANPIDKTLRDKIKGEKMVLIVNFNALHADKAEAVKAMLKPMFGTVNTIVYTLK
;
A
#
# COMPACT_ATOMS: atom_id res chain seq x y z
N MET A 1 8.08 11.36 -60.95
CA MET A 1 7.15 10.82 -59.99
C MET A 1 7.85 10.21 -58.75
N LYS A 2 8.91 9.38 -58.83
CA LYS A 2 9.60 8.80 -57.68
C LYS A 2 10.22 9.84 -56.71
N LYS A 3 10.77 10.95 -57.19
CA LYS A 3 11.38 12.00 -56.34
C LYS A 3 10.35 12.84 -55.55
N ILE A 4 9.12 12.93 -56.04
CA ILE A 4 8.01 13.63 -55.33
C ILE A 4 7.46 12.75 -54.21
N CYS A 5 7.40 11.42 -54.40
CA CYS A 5 7.02 10.48 -53.35
C CYS A 5 8.00 10.46 -52.15
N TYR A 6 9.31 10.54 -52.42
CA TYR A 6 10.33 10.61 -51.35
C TYR A 6 10.25 11.93 -50.57
N GLY A 7 9.97 13.04 -51.26
CA GLY A 7 9.75 14.34 -50.59
C GLY A 7 8.49 14.37 -49.73
N LEU A 8 7.40 13.78 -50.20
CA LEU A 8 6.17 13.66 -49.40
C LEU A 8 6.32 12.67 -48.21
N MET A 9 7.08 11.59 -48.40
CA MET A 9 7.35 10.61 -47.33
C MET A 9 8.30 11.18 -46.28
N ALA A 10 9.28 12.00 -46.67
CA ALA A 10 10.13 12.73 -45.73
C ALA A 10 9.36 13.83 -44.97
N LEU A 11 8.44 14.53 -45.64
CA LEU A 11 7.53 15.51 -44.98
C LEU A 11 6.54 14.85 -44.03
N LEU A 12 6.03 13.65 -44.35
CA LEU A 12 5.19 12.88 -43.46
C LEU A 12 5.96 12.36 -42.23
N MET A 13 7.24 12.01 -42.36
CA MET A 13 8.05 11.56 -41.22
C MET A 13 8.44 12.72 -40.28
N THR A 14 8.55 13.95 -40.79
CA THR A 14 8.79 15.14 -39.94
C THR A 14 7.51 15.64 -39.25
N ALA A 15 6.32 15.29 -39.75
CA ALA A 15 5.06 15.61 -39.10
C ALA A 15 4.68 14.64 -37.93
N LEU A 16 5.43 13.54 -37.78
CA LEU A 16 5.29 12.60 -36.69
C LEU A 16 6.21 12.91 -35.49
N ALA A 17 7.00 13.97 -35.53
CA ALA A 17 7.59 14.61 -34.37
C ALA A 17 6.53 15.50 -33.66
N SER A 18 5.32 14.96 -33.49
CA SER A 18 4.33 15.50 -32.58
C SER A 18 4.95 15.37 -31.19
N CYS A 19 5.17 16.48 -30.50
CA CYS A 19 5.38 16.47 -29.05
C CYS A 19 4.35 15.51 -28.46
N SER A 20 4.78 14.38 -27.93
CA SER A 20 3.84 13.43 -27.35
C SER A 20 3.21 14.16 -26.15
N ASP A 21 1.91 14.00 -26.00
CA ASP A 21 1.16 14.65 -24.91
C ASP A 21 1.66 14.20 -23.51
N THR A 22 2.62 13.27 -23.52
CA THR A 22 3.25 12.62 -22.35
C THR A 22 4.69 13.10 -22.08
N ASP A 23 5.28 13.97 -22.87
CA ASP A 23 6.69 14.42 -22.72
C ASP A 23 7.04 14.94 -21.31
N TYR A 24 6.07 15.59 -20.63
CA TYR A 24 6.28 16.07 -19.25
C TYR A 24 6.56 14.95 -18.26
N LEU A 25 6.11 13.71 -18.55
CA LEU A 25 6.31 12.54 -17.70
C LEU A 25 7.75 12.08 -17.63
N ASN A 26 8.58 12.45 -18.61
CA ASN A 26 9.99 12.12 -18.58
C ASN A 26 10.72 12.79 -17.40
N ALA A 27 10.12 13.84 -16.79
CA ALA A 27 10.61 14.40 -15.54
C ALA A 27 10.39 13.52 -14.30
N VAL A 28 9.64 12.42 -14.43
CA VAL A 28 9.55 11.38 -13.39
C VAL A 28 10.71 10.41 -13.56
N PRO A 29 11.51 10.12 -12.51
CA PRO A 29 12.68 9.24 -12.64
C PRO A 29 12.33 7.82 -13.08
N ALA A 30 13.10 7.25 -14.00
CA ALA A 30 12.95 5.87 -14.43
C ALA A 30 13.13 4.85 -13.28
N GLU A 31 13.99 5.18 -12.31
CA GLU A 31 14.30 4.38 -11.12
C GLU A 31 13.34 4.64 -9.93
N SER A 32 12.15 5.18 -10.18
CA SER A 32 11.15 5.37 -9.13
C SER A 32 10.73 4.05 -8.50
N LYS A 33 10.61 4.02 -7.17
CA LYS A 33 10.09 2.87 -6.40
C LYS A 33 8.57 2.85 -6.35
N LEU A 34 7.96 4.02 -6.45
CA LEU A 34 6.51 4.21 -6.45
C LEU A 34 6.15 5.24 -7.52
N ILE A 35 5.10 4.96 -8.27
CA ILE A 35 4.44 5.93 -9.15
C ILE A 35 2.93 5.80 -9.02
N MET A 36 2.26 6.94 -8.82
CA MET A 36 0.81 7.04 -8.72
C MET A 36 0.31 8.08 -9.71
N GLY A 37 -0.58 7.68 -10.62
CA GLY A 37 -1.24 8.58 -11.57
C GLY A 37 -2.64 8.96 -11.09
N ILE A 38 -2.96 10.25 -11.12
CA ILE A 38 -4.26 10.80 -10.77
C ILE A 38 -4.79 11.59 -11.98
N ASP A 39 -5.99 11.23 -12.45
CA ASP A 39 -6.72 11.97 -13.48
C ASP A 39 -7.61 13.03 -12.80
N PRO A 40 -7.24 14.32 -12.83
CA PRO A 40 -7.95 15.37 -12.08
C PRO A 40 -9.39 15.57 -12.57
N VAL A 41 -9.69 15.22 -13.81
CA VAL A 41 -11.02 15.39 -14.42
C VAL A 41 -11.96 14.26 -14.00
N LYS A 42 -11.45 13.03 -13.90
CA LYS A 42 -12.26 11.84 -13.65
C LYS A 42 -12.47 11.52 -12.17
N VAL A 43 -11.58 12.02 -11.30
CA VAL A 43 -11.78 11.81 -9.87
C VAL A 43 -12.81 12.79 -9.35
N SER A 44 -13.97 12.28 -8.97
CA SER A 44 -15.04 13.07 -8.34
C SER A 44 -14.64 13.42 -6.90
N GLY A 45 -14.56 14.72 -6.60
CA GLY A 45 -14.29 15.25 -5.27
C GLY A 45 -13.16 16.28 -5.24
N THR A 46 -13.01 16.94 -4.10
CA THR A 46 -12.05 18.05 -3.90
C THR A 46 -10.59 17.59 -3.77
N GLY A 47 -10.35 16.28 -3.64
CA GLY A 47 -9.03 15.72 -3.29
C GLY A 47 -7.93 16.01 -4.30
N ASN A 48 -8.20 15.93 -5.61
CA ASN A 48 -7.16 16.02 -6.63
C ASN A 48 -6.63 17.42 -6.87
N GLN A 49 -7.53 18.40 -6.82
CA GLN A 49 -7.12 19.78 -6.87
C GLN A 49 -6.50 20.22 -5.54
N LEU A 50 -6.80 19.52 -4.44
CA LEU A 50 -6.36 19.89 -3.11
C LEU A 50 -4.84 19.77 -2.97
N VAL A 51 -4.20 18.74 -3.55
CA VAL A 51 -2.73 18.59 -3.51
C VAL A 51 -2.04 19.78 -4.14
N LEU A 52 -2.36 20.06 -5.41
CA LEU A 52 -1.76 21.20 -6.11
C LEU A 52 -2.11 22.52 -5.44
N LYS A 53 -3.36 22.71 -5.00
CA LYS A 53 -3.77 23.91 -4.26
C LYS A 53 -2.99 24.06 -2.95
N THR A 54 -2.79 22.97 -2.23
CA THR A 54 -2.07 22.99 -0.94
C THR A 54 -0.59 23.26 -1.14
N LEU A 55 0.07 22.55 -2.08
CA LEU A 55 1.49 22.72 -2.34
C LEU A 55 1.81 24.07 -2.98
N LEU A 56 0.94 24.57 -3.85
CA LEU A 56 1.12 25.86 -4.52
C LEU A 56 0.45 27.01 -3.77
N HIS A 57 -0.19 26.77 -2.62
CA HIS A 57 -0.92 27.79 -1.84
C HIS A 57 -1.84 28.67 -2.68
N VAL A 58 -2.55 28.07 -3.66
CA VAL A 58 -3.46 28.77 -4.56
C VAL A 58 -4.91 28.30 -4.38
N SER A 59 -5.85 29.23 -4.51
CA SER A 59 -7.28 28.92 -4.47
C SER A 59 -7.82 28.48 -5.83
N ASP A 60 -7.22 28.95 -6.92
CA ASP A 60 -7.65 28.75 -8.30
C ASP A 60 -6.47 28.23 -9.13
N LEU A 61 -6.57 26.99 -9.60
CA LEU A 61 -5.54 26.35 -10.40
C LEU A 61 -5.59 26.73 -11.89
N ASP A 62 -6.75 27.18 -12.40
CA ASP A 62 -6.91 27.52 -13.83
C ASP A 62 -6.01 28.68 -14.26
N LYS A 63 -5.55 29.48 -13.29
CA LYS A 63 -4.65 30.62 -13.51
C LYS A 63 -3.18 30.32 -13.31
N THR A 64 -2.83 29.09 -12.93
CA THR A 64 -1.45 28.72 -12.57
C THR A 64 -0.57 28.37 -13.76
N GLY A 65 -1.13 28.10 -14.93
CA GLY A 65 -0.41 27.62 -16.11
C GLY A 65 -0.16 26.12 -16.12
N ILE A 66 -0.81 25.35 -15.22
CA ILE A 66 -0.77 23.89 -15.17
C ILE A 66 -1.96 23.33 -15.97
N ASP A 67 -1.72 22.23 -16.71
CA ASP A 67 -2.76 21.52 -17.43
C ASP A 67 -3.53 20.57 -16.49
N LEU A 68 -4.73 20.98 -16.09
CA LEU A 68 -5.58 20.16 -15.24
C LEU A 68 -6.35 19.06 -15.99
N SER A 69 -6.28 19.06 -17.34
CA SER A 69 -6.83 17.96 -18.14
C SER A 69 -5.87 16.79 -18.26
N ALA A 70 -4.59 17.02 -18.01
CA ALA A 70 -3.56 15.99 -17.98
C ALA A 70 -3.49 15.31 -16.60
N ARG A 71 -3.07 14.04 -16.59
CA ARG A 71 -2.79 13.33 -15.34
C ARG A 71 -1.66 14.00 -14.56
N VAL A 72 -1.78 14.00 -13.24
CA VAL A 72 -0.72 14.39 -12.31
C VAL A 72 -0.12 13.13 -11.73
N TYR A 73 1.22 13.09 -11.60
CA TYR A 73 1.92 11.91 -11.12
C TYR A 73 2.68 12.23 -9.84
N PHE A 74 2.43 11.40 -8.82
CA PHE A 74 3.24 11.33 -7.62
C PHE A 74 4.23 10.19 -7.76
N PHE A 75 5.42 10.35 -7.18
CA PHE A 75 6.44 9.31 -7.20
C PHE A 75 7.32 9.37 -5.95
N GLU A 76 7.94 8.25 -5.66
CA GLU A 76 9.08 8.16 -4.77
C GLU A 76 10.28 7.70 -5.60
N ASP A 77 11.35 8.48 -5.57
CA ASP A 77 12.58 8.12 -6.29
C ASP A 77 13.38 7.01 -5.56
N ALA A 78 14.47 6.54 -6.18
CA ALA A 78 15.31 5.49 -5.59
C ALA A 78 15.97 5.89 -4.27
N GLN A 79 16.05 7.19 -3.96
CA GLN A 79 16.63 7.74 -2.73
C GLN A 79 15.57 7.99 -1.64
N GLY A 80 14.28 7.73 -1.92
CA GLY A 80 13.18 7.97 -0.98
C GLY A 80 12.66 9.41 -0.99
N ASN A 81 13.05 10.24 -1.97
CA ASN A 81 12.49 11.58 -2.11
C ASN A 81 11.09 11.50 -2.75
N LEU A 82 10.15 12.21 -2.14
CA LEU A 82 8.81 12.34 -2.73
C LEU A 82 8.80 13.41 -3.82
N GLY A 83 8.05 13.14 -4.89
CA GLY A 83 7.88 14.06 -5.98
C GLY A 83 6.47 14.10 -6.54
N LEU A 84 6.18 15.20 -7.24
CA LEU A 84 4.96 15.39 -8.03
C LEU A 84 5.36 15.98 -9.37
N CYS A 85 4.82 15.41 -10.45
CA CYS A 85 4.98 15.91 -11.80
C CYS A 85 3.63 16.31 -12.41
N ALA A 86 3.53 17.52 -12.94
CA ALA A 86 2.35 18.03 -13.62
C ALA A 86 2.73 18.68 -14.96
N LYS A 87 1.81 18.61 -15.94
CA LYS A 87 2.00 19.21 -17.26
C LYS A 87 1.84 20.73 -17.21
N VAL A 88 2.77 21.45 -17.85
CA VAL A 88 2.73 22.91 -18.01
C VAL A 88 2.07 23.27 -19.33
N THR A 89 1.11 24.18 -19.30
CA THR A 89 0.49 24.79 -20.50
C THR A 89 0.93 26.21 -20.74
N ASN A 90 1.32 26.94 -19.67
CA ASN A 90 1.74 28.32 -19.77
C ASN A 90 2.81 28.62 -18.70
N ARG A 91 4.06 28.71 -19.16
CA ARG A 91 5.22 28.93 -18.28
C ARG A 91 5.18 30.29 -17.60
N ASP A 92 4.81 31.38 -18.31
CA ASP A 92 4.80 32.72 -17.73
C ASP A 92 3.79 32.86 -16.58
N ARG A 93 2.63 32.20 -16.72
CA ARG A 93 1.65 32.13 -15.63
C ARG A 93 2.15 31.32 -14.45
N LEU A 94 2.84 30.20 -14.73
CA LEU A 94 3.45 29.38 -13.69
C LEU A 94 4.54 30.16 -12.95
N ASP A 95 5.42 30.86 -13.66
CA ASP A 95 6.46 31.70 -13.08
C ASP A 95 5.87 32.80 -12.20
N THR A 96 4.80 33.47 -12.69
CA THR A 96 4.07 34.47 -11.90
C THR A 96 3.48 33.86 -10.61
N THR A 97 2.96 32.65 -10.70
CA THR A 97 2.37 31.94 -9.55
C THR A 97 3.45 31.57 -8.54
N LEU A 98 4.52 30.92 -8.98
CA LEU A 98 5.63 30.50 -8.12
C LEU A 98 6.32 31.69 -7.46
N GLY A 99 6.49 32.81 -8.17
CA GLY A 99 7.08 34.03 -7.63
C GLY A 99 6.28 34.70 -6.52
N LYS A 100 4.97 34.40 -6.41
CA LYS A 100 4.09 34.94 -5.33
C LYS A 100 4.13 34.09 -4.07
N ILE A 101 4.47 32.82 -4.17
CA ILE A 101 4.30 31.84 -3.08
C ILE A 101 5.62 31.35 -2.52
N GLY A 102 6.72 31.53 -3.24
CA GLY A 102 8.00 30.98 -2.87
C GLY A 102 9.15 31.95 -3.10
N GLN A 103 10.34 31.52 -2.66
CA GLN A 103 11.59 32.25 -2.85
C GLN A 103 12.35 31.64 -4.03
N ALA A 104 12.77 32.47 -4.98
CA ALA A 104 13.62 32.02 -6.09
C ALA A 104 14.95 31.48 -5.57
N LEU A 105 15.33 30.31 -6.05
CA LEU A 105 16.63 29.69 -5.84
C LEU A 105 17.55 29.94 -7.03
N ALA A 106 18.83 29.61 -6.86
CA ALA A 106 19.79 29.71 -7.94
C ALA A 106 19.36 28.86 -9.16
N ARG A 107 19.39 29.46 -10.34
CA ARG A 107 19.17 28.77 -11.61
C ARG A 107 20.30 27.77 -11.85
N LYS A 108 19.92 26.56 -12.30
CA LYS A 108 20.88 25.51 -12.68
C LYS A 108 20.59 25.05 -14.11
N LYS A 109 21.59 25.11 -14.98
CA LYS A 109 21.42 24.91 -16.43
C LYS A 109 20.31 25.83 -16.96
N ASP A 110 19.32 25.25 -17.64
CA ASP A 110 18.18 25.95 -18.24
C ASP A 110 16.92 25.96 -17.34
N PHE A 111 17.04 25.48 -16.10
CA PHE A 111 15.92 25.34 -15.20
C PHE A 111 15.93 26.36 -14.06
N ASP A 112 14.77 26.89 -13.77
CA ASP A 112 14.52 27.78 -12.65
C ASP A 112 13.89 26.98 -11.48
N PHE A 113 14.29 27.34 -10.26
CA PHE A 113 13.84 26.70 -9.03
C PHE A 113 13.24 27.72 -8.08
N THR A 114 12.27 27.27 -7.29
CA THR A 114 11.61 28.08 -6.28
C THR A 114 11.43 27.25 -5.02
N ALA A 115 11.95 27.71 -3.88
CA ALA A 115 11.67 27.13 -2.59
C ALA A 115 10.23 27.49 -2.17
N LEU A 116 9.45 26.47 -1.86
CA LEU A 116 8.06 26.58 -1.45
C LEU A 116 7.94 26.41 0.08
N PRO A 117 6.80 26.80 0.69
CA PRO A 117 6.51 26.48 2.08
C PRO A 117 6.62 24.96 2.36
N SER A 118 6.84 24.62 3.63
CA SER A 118 7.02 23.24 4.11
C SER A 118 8.19 22.50 3.45
N HIS A 119 9.24 23.24 3.06
CA HIS A 119 10.49 22.71 2.50
C HIS A 119 10.34 21.94 1.17
N TRP A 120 9.34 22.25 0.38
CA TRP A 120 9.24 21.75 -0.99
C TRP A 120 9.99 22.64 -1.96
N ILE A 121 10.48 22.06 -3.06
CA ILE A 121 11.14 22.77 -4.14
C ILE A 121 10.36 22.54 -5.43
N ALA A 122 10.04 23.62 -6.13
CA ALA A 122 9.49 23.61 -7.47
C ALA A 122 10.62 23.83 -8.49
N GLY A 123 10.78 22.90 -9.42
CA GLY A 123 11.58 23.05 -10.63
C GLY A 123 10.68 23.01 -11.86
N ARG A 124 11.03 23.75 -12.90
CA ARG A 124 10.17 23.84 -14.08
C ARG A 124 10.91 23.89 -15.40
N SER A 125 10.31 23.28 -16.40
CA SER A 125 10.63 23.39 -17.81
C SER A 125 9.44 23.95 -18.59
N ASP A 126 9.55 24.05 -19.90
CA ASP A 126 8.41 24.43 -20.75
C ASP A 126 7.28 23.38 -20.77
N LYS A 127 7.59 22.13 -20.41
CA LYS A 127 6.65 20.99 -20.46
C LYS A 127 6.19 20.52 -19.07
N ALA A 128 7.06 20.58 -18.06
CA ALA A 128 6.84 19.96 -16.76
C ALA A 128 7.04 20.93 -15.59
N LEU A 129 6.14 20.86 -14.63
CA LEU A 129 6.35 21.29 -13.25
C LEU A 129 6.73 20.06 -12.44
N LEU A 130 7.90 20.11 -11.81
CA LEU A 130 8.40 19.08 -10.90
C LEU A 130 8.46 19.66 -9.48
N LEU A 131 7.69 19.10 -8.54
CA LEU A 131 7.78 19.43 -7.12
C LEU A 131 8.48 18.28 -6.41
N MET A 132 9.49 18.57 -5.58
CA MET A 132 10.15 17.54 -4.76
C MET A 132 10.41 18.04 -3.35
N GLY A 133 10.35 17.12 -2.37
CA GLY A 133 10.54 17.44 -0.96
C GLY A 133 9.81 16.48 -0.02
N PRO A 134 9.76 16.79 1.29
CA PRO A 134 10.43 17.94 1.91
C PRO A 134 11.95 17.76 2.00
N ALA A 135 12.73 18.83 1.81
CA ALA A 135 14.18 18.83 1.90
C ALA A 135 14.65 19.80 2.98
N LEU A 136 15.58 19.38 3.82
CA LEU A 136 16.24 20.30 4.76
C LEU A 136 17.04 21.35 3.97
N PRO A 137 17.23 22.57 4.50
CA PRO A 137 17.96 23.62 3.81
C PRO A 137 19.37 23.22 3.37
N ALA A 138 20.05 22.35 4.13
CA ALA A 138 21.37 21.82 3.79
C ALA A 138 21.37 20.86 2.59
N GLU A 139 20.20 20.30 2.23
CA GLU A 139 20.03 19.33 1.15
C GLU A 139 19.43 19.92 -0.13
N GLU A 140 18.97 21.18 -0.09
CA GLU A 140 18.33 21.87 -1.24
C GLU A 140 19.20 21.85 -2.49
N ASP A 141 20.52 22.08 -2.34
CA ASP A 141 21.45 22.09 -3.49
C ASP A 141 21.59 20.71 -4.14
N LYS A 142 21.63 19.66 -3.32
CA LYS A 142 21.66 18.27 -3.78
C LYS A 142 20.35 17.92 -4.49
N LEU A 143 19.21 18.27 -3.90
CA LEU A 143 17.89 17.97 -4.46
C LEU A 143 17.67 18.71 -5.79
N THR A 144 18.00 20.01 -5.86
CA THR A 144 17.91 20.78 -7.13
C THR A 144 18.83 20.22 -8.21
N THR A 145 20.01 19.70 -7.86
CA THR A 145 20.91 19.01 -8.80
C THR A 145 20.29 17.72 -9.34
N MET A 146 19.59 16.95 -8.52
CA MET A 146 18.83 15.78 -8.95
C MET A 146 17.65 16.19 -9.84
N MET A 147 16.91 17.22 -9.46
CA MET A 147 15.80 17.75 -10.28
C MET A 147 16.24 18.22 -11.67
N VAL A 148 17.46 18.78 -11.82
CA VAL A 148 18.03 19.10 -13.15
C VAL A 148 18.15 17.85 -14.01
N ARG A 149 18.62 16.71 -13.44
CA ARG A 149 18.70 15.44 -14.16
C ARG A 149 17.31 14.98 -14.61
N TYR A 150 16.34 15.04 -13.73
CA TYR A 150 14.97 14.61 -14.01
C TYR A 150 14.28 15.51 -15.06
N LEU A 151 14.40 16.83 -14.93
CA LEU A 151 13.83 17.78 -15.91
C LEU A 151 14.52 17.73 -17.28
N SER A 152 15.76 17.21 -17.36
CA SER A 152 16.51 17.02 -18.60
C SER A 152 16.28 15.65 -19.24
N ALA A 153 15.53 14.75 -18.59
CA ALA A 153 15.31 13.40 -19.08
C ALA A 153 14.38 13.39 -20.31
N ASP A 154 14.57 12.41 -21.15
CA ASP A 154 13.79 12.10 -22.34
C ASP A 154 13.09 10.74 -22.19
N GLU A 155 12.49 10.22 -23.26
CA GLU A 155 11.77 8.93 -23.23
C GLU A 155 12.70 7.75 -22.90
N GLU A 156 13.99 7.82 -23.24
CA GLU A 156 14.96 6.75 -22.96
C GLU A 156 15.42 6.74 -21.50
N THR A 157 15.45 7.91 -20.86
CA THR A 157 16.02 8.12 -19.52
C THR A 157 14.96 8.44 -18.45
N GLY A 158 13.75 8.78 -18.86
CA GLY A 158 12.60 9.03 -17.98
C GLY A 158 11.74 7.78 -17.74
N ILE A 159 10.66 7.96 -17.01
CA ILE A 159 9.77 6.85 -16.60
C ILE A 159 9.01 6.22 -17.77
N VAL A 160 8.74 6.98 -18.86
CA VAL A 160 7.85 6.57 -19.96
C VAL A 160 8.33 5.28 -20.62
N GLY A 161 9.64 5.12 -20.83
CA GLY A 161 10.25 3.92 -21.41
C GLY A 161 10.28 2.69 -20.48
N THR A 162 9.80 2.79 -19.23
CA THR A 162 9.95 1.72 -18.24
C THR A 162 8.78 0.72 -18.21
N PRO A 163 9.04 -0.55 -17.84
CA PRO A 163 7.97 -1.53 -17.59
C PRO A 163 7.01 -1.09 -16.49
N MET A 164 7.49 -0.34 -15.50
CA MET A 164 6.67 0.19 -14.41
C MET A 164 5.62 1.17 -14.93
N PHE A 165 5.99 2.09 -15.80
CA PHE A 165 5.05 3.02 -16.41
C PHE A 165 4.07 2.30 -17.34
N ALA A 166 4.54 1.36 -18.16
CA ALA A 166 3.69 0.55 -19.03
C ALA A 166 2.62 -0.21 -18.21
N LYS A 167 2.98 -0.73 -17.02
CA LYS A 167 2.03 -1.34 -16.10
C LYS A 167 1.04 -0.33 -15.55
N LEU A 168 1.50 0.84 -15.10
CA LEU A 168 0.64 1.91 -14.59
C LEU A 168 -0.38 2.38 -15.65
N ASP A 169 0.08 2.60 -16.87
CA ASP A 169 -0.77 3.07 -17.98
C ASP A 169 -1.80 2.02 -18.43
N SER A 170 -1.54 0.73 -18.18
CA SER A 170 -2.50 -0.34 -18.43
C SER A 170 -3.71 -0.27 -17.49
N ILE A 171 -3.60 0.40 -16.32
CA ILE A 171 -4.68 0.58 -15.35
C ILE A 171 -5.52 1.79 -15.76
N LYS A 172 -6.71 1.54 -16.29
CA LYS A 172 -7.58 2.61 -16.83
C LYS A 172 -8.45 3.30 -15.77
N ALA A 173 -8.10 3.18 -14.49
CA ALA A 173 -8.78 3.84 -13.39
C ALA A 173 -8.42 5.33 -13.29
N PRO A 174 -9.30 6.18 -12.69
CA PRO A 174 -9.00 7.59 -12.43
C PRO A 174 -7.79 7.81 -11.53
N MET A 175 -7.54 6.90 -10.59
CA MET A 175 -6.33 6.84 -9.77
C MET A 175 -5.72 5.45 -9.88
N SER A 176 -4.43 5.39 -10.16
CA SER A 176 -3.67 4.14 -10.32
C SER A 176 -2.32 4.24 -9.61
N LEU A 177 -1.85 3.11 -9.11
CA LEU A 177 -0.59 2.97 -8.39
C LEU A 177 0.19 1.78 -8.93
N VAL A 178 1.49 1.94 -9.08
CA VAL A 178 2.45 0.84 -9.17
C VAL A 178 3.60 1.17 -8.23
N CYS A 179 3.96 0.23 -7.35
CA CYS A 179 5.11 0.39 -6.46
C CYS A 179 5.81 -0.94 -6.23
N SER A 180 7.07 -0.87 -5.82
CA SER A 180 7.78 -2.03 -5.26
C SER A 180 7.38 -2.24 -3.79
N ALA A 181 7.45 -3.46 -3.29
CA ALA A 181 7.06 -3.76 -1.91
C ALA A 181 7.97 -3.05 -0.88
N ASP A 182 9.24 -2.81 -1.21
CA ASP A 182 10.19 -2.07 -0.37
C ASP A 182 9.89 -0.55 -0.24
N ALA A 183 8.97 -0.02 -1.05
CA ALA A 183 8.44 1.34 -0.88
C ALA A 183 7.36 1.42 0.22
N LEU A 184 6.85 0.27 0.69
CA LEU A 184 5.86 0.24 1.76
C LEU A 184 6.52 0.31 3.14
N PRO A 185 5.82 0.82 4.17
CA PRO A 185 6.24 0.65 5.56
C PRO A 185 6.48 -0.82 5.88
N GLU A 186 7.58 -1.15 6.57
CA GLU A 186 8.02 -2.52 6.87
C GLU A 186 6.90 -3.42 7.40
N GLN A 187 6.02 -2.87 8.24
CA GLN A 187 4.89 -3.58 8.84
C GLN A 187 3.83 -4.03 7.81
N LEU A 188 3.83 -3.41 6.62
CA LEU A 188 2.86 -3.68 5.56
C LEU A 188 3.45 -4.53 4.41
N VAL A 189 4.76 -4.81 4.39
CA VAL A 189 5.42 -5.55 3.31
C VAL A 189 4.97 -7.02 3.26
N THR A 190 4.86 -7.64 4.44
CA THR A 190 4.61 -9.08 4.58
C THR A 190 3.41 -9.62 3.79
N PRO A 191 2.21 -9.01 3.80
CA PRO A 191 1.07 -9.52 3.04
C PRO A 191 1.32 -9.57 1.52
N PHE A 192 2.14 -8.67 1.00
CA PHE A 192 2.41 -8.55 -0.44
C PHE A 192 3.55 -9.45 -0.92
N THR A 193 4.46 -9.84 -0.04
CA THR A 193 5.60 -10.72 -0.38
C THR A 193 5.34 -12.19 -0.10
N LEU A 194 4.13 -12.56 0.36
CA LEU A 194 3.72 -13.93 0.57
C LEU A 194 3.78 -14.73 -0.73
N GLY A 195 4.56 -15.81 -0.71
CA GLY A 195 4.77 -16.67 -1.87
C GLY A 195 5.90 -16.25 -2.79
N ALA A 196 6.56 -15.12 -2.57
CA ALA A 196 7.82 -14.82 -3.23
C ALA A 196 8.91 -15.86 -2.84
N PRO A 197 9.83 -16.22 -3.75
CA PRO A 197 10.98 -17.05 -3.42
C PRO A 197 11.80 -16.43 -2.29
N ARG A 198 12.48 -17.27 -1.48
CA ARG A 198 13.30 -16.80 -0.35
C ARG A 198 14.47 -15.90 -0.76
N ASP A 199 14.96 -16.07 -1.98
CA ASP A 199 16.05 -15.32 -2.60
C ASP A 199 15.55 -14.07 -3.35
N ALA A 200 14.26 -13.78 -3.33
CA ALA A 200 13.70 -12.57 -3.91
C ALA A 200 13.90 -11.39 -2.95
N ASP A 201 14.34 -10.27 -3.52
CA ASP A 201 14.35 -8.98 -2.83
C ASP A 201 12.97 -8.33 -2.89
N ASP A 202 12.56 -7.62 -1.83
CA ASP A 202 11.26 -6.96 -1.76
C ASP A 202 11.10 -5.88 -2.86
N SER A 203 12.21 -5.31 -3.35
CA SER A 203 12.22 -4.41 -4.52
C SER A 203 11.82 -5.08 -5.84
N GLN A 204 11.90 -6.42 -5.91
CA GLN A 204 11.50 -7.21 -7.09
C GLN A 204 10.03 -7.63 -7.05
N VAL A 205 9.36 -7.44 -5.92
CA VAL A 205 7.93 -7.70 -5.75
C VAL A 205 7.18 -6.39 -5.95
N MET A 206 6.29 -6.38 -6.93
CA MET A 206 5.56 -5.20 -7.35
C MET A 206 4.09 -5.31 -6.97
N ILE A 207 3.50 -4.17 -6.67
CA ILE A 207 2.06 -4.00 -6.41
C ILE A 207 1.51 -3.07 -7.48
N ALA A 208 0.44 -3.47 -8.16
CA ALA A 208 -0.30 -2.63 -9.08
C ALA A 208 -1.75 -2.54 -8.60
N ALA A 209 -2.29 -1.33 -8.53
CA ALA A 209 -3.62 -1.13 -7.97
C ALA A 209 -4.37 0.02 -8.64
N GLU A 210 -5.68 -0.12 -8.72
CA GLU A 210 -6.61 1.00 -8.88
C GLU A 210 -7.04 1.51 -7.50
N MET A 211 -7.28 2.82 -7.41
CA MET A 211 -7.64 3.45 -6.15
C MET A 211 -8.87 4.34 -6.32
N ARG A 212 -9.65 4.49 -5.25
CA ARG A 212 -10.75 5.44 -5.16
C ARG A 212 -11.04 5.80 -3.71
N VAL A 213 -11.61 6.97 -3.50
CA VAL A 213 -12.05 7.41 -2.17
C VAL A 213 -13.57 7.40 -2.11
N GLU A 214 -14.12 6.68 -1.14
CA GLU A 214 -15.56 6.58 -0.90
C GLU A 214 -15.85 6.78 0.60
N LYS A 215 -16.61 7.81 0.95
CA LYS A 215 -17.04 8.09 2.34
C LYS A 215 -15.90 8.06 3.37
N GLY A 216 -14.75 8.64 3.04
CA GLY A 216 -13.58 8.67 3.93
C GLY A 216 -12.78 7.37 3.97
N ASN A 217 -13.09 6.39 3.13
CA ASN A 217 -12.30 5.17 2.95
C ASN A 217 -11.48 5.30 1.65
N LEU A 218 -10.18 5.08 1.72
CA LEU A 218 -9.32 4.88 0.56
C LEU A 218 -9.35 3.40 0.21
N LEU A 219 -10.00 3.08 -0.89
CA LEU A 219 -10.14 1.73 -1.42
C LEU A 219 -9.05 1.49 -2.45
N ILE A 220 -8.29 0.41 -2.29
CA ILE A 220 -7.15 0.02 -3.12
C ILE A 220 -7.39 -1.41 -3.58
N ASP A 221 -7.76 -1.59 -4.83
CA ASP A 221 -7.99 -2.90 -5.43
C ASP A 221 -6.77 -3.27 -6.28
N GLY A 222 -5.98 -4.23 -5.84
CA GLY A 222 -4.65 -4.46 -6.40
C GLY A 222 -4.29 -5.92 -6.64
N GLU A 223 -3.17 -6.09 -7.32
CA GLU A 223 -2.51 -7.38 -7.54
C GLU A 223 -1.03 -7.27 -7.17
N THR A 224 -0.44 -8.38 -6.77
CA THR A 224 1.00 -8.53 -6.55
C THR A 224 1.60 -9.28 -7.73
N PHE A 225 2.70 -8.77 -8.26
CA PHE A 225 3.38 -9.34 -9.42
C PHE A 225 4.89 -9.06 -9.37
N SER A 226 5.64 -9.51 -10.37
CA SER A 226 7.06 -9.16 -10.57
C SER A 226 7.39 -9.04 -12.05
N PHE A 227 8.31 -8.14 -12.39
CA PHE A 227 8.91 -8.10 -13.72
C PHE A 227 9.92 -9.24 -13.94
N VAL A 228 10.37 -9.93 -12.87
CA VAL A 228 11.22 -11.12 -12.97
C VAL A 228 10.32 -12.35 -13.17
N PRO A 229 10.42 -13.08 -14.30
CA PRO A 229 9.48 -14.17 -14.64
C PRO A 229 9.39 -15.26 -13.57
N LYS A 230 10.52 -15.69 -12.97
CA LYS A 230 10.58 -16.70 -11.91
C LYS A 230 9.77 -16.28 -10.68
N ILE A 231 9.95 -15.02 -10.22
CA ILE A 231 9.24 -14.48 -9.07
C ILE A 231 7.76 -14.32 -9.38
N ASN A 232 7.43 -13.79 -10.57
CA ASN A 232 6.04 -13.60 -11.00
C ASN A 232 5.26 -14.92 -11.06
N GLN A 233 5.89 -16.00 -11.55
CA GLN A 233 5.28 -17.33 -11.57
C GLN A 233 5.03 -17.85 -10.14
N ALA A 234 5.97 -17.65 -9.22
CA ALA A 234 5.81 -18.05 -7.83
C ALA A 234 4.65 -17.29 -7.15
N LEU A 235 4.57 -15.97 -7.34
CA LEU A 235 3.49 -15.14 -6.81
C LEU A 235 2.12 -15.55 -7.35
N LYS A 236 2.00 -15.80 -8.66
CA LYS A 236 0.76 -16.31 -9.27
C LYS A 236 0.32 -17.65 -8.67
N LYS A 237 1.27 -18.59 -8.50
CA LYS A 237 0.99 -19.87 -7.86
C LYS A 237 0.57 -19.70 -6.40
N ALA A 238 1.18 -18.78 -5.68
CA ALA A 238 0.81 -18.46 -4.30
C ALA A 238 -0.62 -17.88 -4.21
N ALA A 239 -1.01 -17.04 -5.15
CA ALA A 239 -2.36 -16.46 -5.19
C ALA A 239 -3.48 -17.52 -5.36
N GLU A 240 -3.17 -18.72 -5.89
CA GLU A 240 -4.13 -19.82 -6.00
C GLU A 240 -4.50 -20.46 -4.65
N VAL A 241 -3.79 -20.12 -3.58
CA VAL A 241 -4.11 -20.59 -2.22
C VAL A 241 -5.32 -19.86 -1.64
N TYR A 242 -5.55 -18.64 -2.09
CA TYR A 242 -6.67 -17.81 -1.64
C TYR A 242 -7.94 -18.17 -2.40
N ARG A 243 -9.04 -18.29 -1.66
CA ARG A 243 -10.40 -18.50 -2.15
C ARG A 243 -11.27 -17.28 -1.86
N PRO A 244 -12.41 -17.10 -2.51
CA PRO A 244 -13.35 -16.02 -2.17
C PRO A 244 -13.78 -16.09 -0.70
N ILE A 245 -13.65 -14.99 0.04
CA ILE A 245 -14.07 -14.86 1.43
C ILE A 245 -15.60 -14.97 1.52
N GLU A 246 -16.11 -15.81 2.41
CA GLU A 246 -17.55 -15.98 2.64
C GLU A 246 -18.14 -14.85 3.49
N GLY A 247 -17.27 -14.15 4.27
CA GLY A 247 -17.64 -13.03 5.13
C GLY A 247 -18.04 -13.45 6.56
N ARG A 248 -17.72 -14.69 6.96
CA ARG A 248 -18.07 -15.25 8.28
C ARG A 248 -17.61 -14.35 9.43
N TYR A 249 -16.39 -13.83 9.35
CA TYR A 249 -15.77 -13.03 10.43
C TYR A 249 -15.77 -11.52 10.16
N ALA A 250 -16.39 -11.04 9.08
CA ALA A 250 -16.39 -9.61 8.76
C ALA A 250 -17.00 -8.73 9.86
N ALA A 251 -18.03 -9.26 10.57
CA ALA A 251 -18.70 -8.54 11.65
C ALA A 251 -17.97 -8.65 13.01
N THR A 252 -16.91 -9.47 13.14
CA THR A 252 -16.15 -9.56 14.38
C THR A 252 -15.19 -8.40 14.58
N MET A 253 -14.79 -7.72 13.49
CA MET A 253 -13.96 -6.52 13.57
C MET A 253 -14.80 -5.35 14.10
N ALA A 254 -14.38 -4.81 15.24
CA ALA A 254 -14.97 -3.60 15.80
C ALA A 254 -14.56 -2.37 14.97
N ASP A 255 -15.38 -1.32 14.96
CA ASP A 255 -15.07 -0.02 14.35
C ASP A 255 -13.87 0.68 15.01
N SER A 256 -13.57 0.32 16.26
CA SER A 256 -12.41 0.75 17.04
C SER A 256 -11.15 -0.10 16.84
N ALA A 257 -11.20 -1.16 16.01
CA ALA A 257 -10.01 -1.97 15.74
C ALA A 257 -9.05 -1.27 14.76
N ALA A 258 -7.75 -1.40 15.01
CA ALA A 258 -6.70 -0.73 14.23
C ALA A 258 -6.42 -1.43 12.90
N TYR A 259 -6.31 -2.76 12.93
CA TYR A 259 -6.01 -3.57 11.75
C TYR A 259 -6.94 -4.77 11.66
N GLY A 260 -7.30 -5.14 10.44
CA GLY A 260 -8.00 -6.37 10.13
C GLY A 260 -7.47 -7.00 8.85
N LEU A 261 -7.08 -8.28 8.91
CA LEU A 261 -6.73 -9.09 7.75
C LEU A 261 -7.75 -10.21 7.63
N PHE A 262 -8.39 -10.31 6.48
CA PHE A 262 -9.39 -11.33 6.14
C PHE A 262 -8.94 -12.11 4.93
N VAL A 263 -9.00 -13.44 5.02
CA VAL A 263 -8.67 -14.37 3.94
C VAL A 263 -9.59 -15.58 3.99
N ASN A 264 -9.70 -16.32 2.89
CA ASN A 264 -10.25 -17.67 2.87
C ASN A 264 -9.20 -18.60 2.25
N VAL A 265 -8.78 -19.60 3.01
CA VAL A 265 -7.64 -20.44 2.63
C VAL A 265 -7.83 -21.92 2.95
N ASP A 266 -7.09 -22.78 2.21
CA ASP A 266 -6.71 -24.11 2.67
C ASP A 266 -5.42 -23.96 3.51
N GLY A 267 -5.52 -24.23 4.81
CA GLY A 267 -4.43 -24.03 5.75
C GLY A 267 -3.19 -24.85 5.46
N SER A 268 -3.36 -26.07 4.89
CA SER A 268 -2.23 -26.92 4.52
C SER A 268 -1.40 -26.34 3.37
N ARG A 269 -2.04 -25.60 2.47
CA ARG A 269 -1.36 -24.86 1.38
C ARG A 269 -0.85 -23.52 1.89
N PHE A 270 -1.63 -22.81 2.71
CA PHE A 270 -1.29 -21.49 3.23
C PHE A 270 -0.05 -21.50 4.13
N ILE A 271 0.10 -22.51 5.00
CA ILE A 271 1.26 -22.64 5.87
C ILE A 271 2.58 -22.74 5.09
N GLN A 272 2.55 -23.25 3.86
CA GLN A 272 3.75 -23.31 3.02
C GLN A 272 4.20 -21.90 2.60
N LEU A 273 3.27 -20.99 2.35
CA LEU A 273 3.59 -19.58 2.05
C LEU A 273 4.15 -18.89 3.30
N MET A 274 3.51 -19.09 4.45
CA MET A 274 3.94 -18.50 5.73
C MET A 274 5.34 -18.91 6.13
N ARG A 275 5.71 -20.19 5.98
CA ARG A 275 7.05 -20.71 6.34
C ARG A 275 8.19 -20.09 5.53
N HIS A 276 7.91 -19.54 4.37
CA HIS A 276 8.89 -18.89 3.52
C HIS A 276 9.05 -17.40 3.86
N ASN A 277 8.11 -16.82 4.59
CA ASN A 277 8.12 -15.39 4.95
C ASN A 277 8.76 -15.17 6.34
N SER A 278 9.85 -14.39 6.39
CA SER A 278 10.60 -14.10 7.62
C SER A 278 9.81 -13.30 8.64
N GLY A 279 8.99 -12.34 8.21
CA GLY A 279 8.17 -11.48 9.07
C GLY A 279 7.10 -12.29 9.82
N LEU A 280 6.33 -13.12 9.10
CA LEU A 280 5.35 -14.02 9.73
C LEU A 280 5.99 -15.05 10.65
N LYS A 281 7.13 -15.60 10.25
CA LYS A 281 7.86 -16.53 11.09
C LYS A 281 8.32 -15.87 12.40
N ALA A 282 8.82 -14.64 12.35
CA ALA A 282 9.20 -13.88 13.54
C ALA A 282 7.97 -13.60 14.44
N MET A 283 6.84 -13.21 13.84
CA MET A 283 5.59 -12.94 14.57
C MET A 283 5.08 -14.18 15.32
N LEU A 284 5.16 -15.36 14.72
CA LEU A 284 4.69 -16.61 15.33
C LEU A 284 5.74 -17.24 16.26
N SER A 285 7.02 -16.83 16.21
CA SER A 285 8.11 -17.51 16.93
C SER A 285 7.88 -17.57 18.44
N GLY A 286 7.37 -16.50 19.05
CA GLY A 286 7.11 -16.45 20.50
C GLY A 286 6.06 -17.46 20.97
N ILE A 287 5.02 -17.70 20.17
CA ILE A 287 3.93 -18.64 20.49
C ILE A 287 4.32 -20.06 20.09
N ASN A 288 4.97 -20.25 18.94
CA ASN A 288 5.41 -21.56 18.44
C ASN A 288 6.40 -22.28 19.36
N THR A 289 7.00 -21.61 20.33
CA THR A 289 7.84 -22.26 21.34
C THR A 289 7.01 -23.07 22.37
N ALA A 290 5.73 -22.76 22.51
CA ALA A 290 4.84 -23.39 23.50
C ALA A 290 3.65 -24.11 22.84
N ILE A 291 3.21 -23.65 21.67
CA ILE A 291 2.00 -24.14 20.97
C ILE A 291 2.36 -24.35 19.50
N ASP A 292 2.01 -25.50 18.93
CA ASP A 292 2.24 -25.78 17.50
C ASP A 292 1.20 -25.05 16.63
N MET A 293 1.43 -23.76 16.39
CA MET A 293 0.59 -22.92 15.52
C MET A 293 0.57 -23.43 14.08
N ASP A 294 1.62 -24.10 13.63
CA ASP A 294 1.67 -24.71 12.29
C ASP A 294 0.58 -25.76 12.13
N ASN A 295 0.37 -26.63 13.12
CA ASN A 295 -0.68 -27.66 13.09
C ASN A 295 -2.08 -27.05 13.22
N ILE A 296 -2.24 -26.00 14.00
CA ILE A 296 -3.49 -25.25 14.07
C ILE A 296 -3.83 -24.64 12.70
N ILE A 297 -2.88 -23.93 12.07
CA ILE A 297 -3.10 -23.29 10.76
C ILE A 297 -3.38 -24.34 9.67
N LYS A 298 -2.71 -25.50 9.68
CA LYS A 298 -2.97 -26.59 8.72
C LYS A 298 -4.41 -27.11 8.78
N SER A 299 -5.06 -27.00 9.94
CA SER A 299 -6.45 -27.43 10.11
C SER A 299 -7.49 -26.43 9.61
N VAL A 300 -7.07 -25.22 9.21
CA VAL A 300 -7.96 -24.20 8.64
C VAL A 300 -8.46 -24.65 7.26
N ASP A 301 -9.77 -24.48 7.04
CA ASP A 301 -10.41 -24.69 5.74
C ASP A 301 -11.61 -23.76 5.60
N GLY A 302 -11.37 -22.56 5.17
CA GLY A 302 -12.37 -21.52 5.01
C GLY A 302 -11.87 -20.13 5.42
N ASP A 303 -12.81 -19.30 5.84
CA ASP A 303 -12.53 -17.95 6.30
C ASP A 303 -11.62 -17.93 7.51
N MET A 304 -10.67 -17.01 7.50
CA MET A 304 -9.81 -16.68 8.63
C MET A 304 -9.71 -15.16 8.75
N ALA A 305 -9.75 -14.65 9.98
CA ALA A 305 -9.57 -13.24 10.31
C ALA A 305 -8.50 -13.08 11.38
N LEU A 306 -7.61 -12.11 11.17
CA LEU A 306 -6.64 -11.61 12.15
C LEU A 306 -6.98 -10.16 12.43
N ILE A 307 -7.28 -9.81 13.68
CA ILE A 307 -7.71 -8.46 14.06
C ILE A 307 -6.85 -7.97 15.23
N THR A 308 -6.29 -6.78 15.07
CA THR A 308 -5.56 -6.07 16.13
C THR A 308 -6.44 -4.94 16.66
N PRO A 309 -6.94 -5.02 17.89
CA PRO A 309 -7.89 -4.03 18.44
C PRO A 309 -7.26 -2.65 18.60
N VAL A 310 -6.01 -2.55 19.08
CA VAL A 310 -5.30 -1.29 19.27
C VAL A 310 -3.86 -1.44 18.76
N ALA A 311 -3.37 -0.43 18.02
CA ALA A 311 -1.97 -0.42 17.58
C ALA A 311 -1.06 0.15 18.70
N GLY A 312 0.03 -0.58 18.99
CA GLY A 312 1.15 -0.06 19.79
C GLY A 312 1.17 -0.43 21.26
N THR A 313 0.39 -1.39 21.70
CA THR A 313 0.65 -2.08 22.98
C THR A 313 1.77 -3.09 22.76
N ASN A 314 2.73 -3.17 23.70
CA ASN A 314 3.78 -4.21 23.67
C ASN A 314 3.21 -5.62 23.90
N ASP A 315 1.92 -5.71 24.18
CA ASP A 315 1.22 -6.96 24.41
C ASP A 315 0.70 -7.51 23.09
N PHE A 316 0.79 -8.82 22.93
CA PHE A 316 0.23 -9.57 21.82
C PHE A 316 -1.30 -9.53 21.88
N SER A 317 -1.88 -8.42 21.43
CA SER A 317 -3.32 -8.15 21.53
C SER A 317 -4.12 -8.61 20.30
N MET A 318 -3.47 -9.30 19.36
CA MET A 318 -4.12 -9.80 18.15
C MET A 318 -5.11 -10.93 18.49
N THR A 319 -6.29 -10.88 17.87
CA THR A 319 -7.26 -11.97 17.87
C THR A 319 -7.22 -12.71 16.55
N MET A 320 -7.45 -14.02 16.58
CA MET A 320 -7.60 -14.84 15.38
C MET A 320 -8.91 -15.64 15.47
N ALA A 321 -9.65 -15.63 14.39
CA ALA A 321 -10.77 -16.54 14.14
C ALA A 321 -10.54 -17.28 12.84
N ALA A 322 -10.84 -18.59 12.80
CA ALA A 322 -10.71 -19.38 11.58
C ALA A 322 -11.72 -20.52 11.54
N LYS A 323 -12.26 -20.83 10.36
CA LYS A 323 -13.04 -22.04 10.11
C LYS A 323 -12.08 -23.22 9.97
N LEU A 324 -12.32 -24.28 10.75
CA LEU A 324 -11.52 -25.51 10.73
C LEU A 324 -12.26 -26.64 9.99
N LYS A 325 -11.49 -27.53 9.36
CA LYS A 325 -11.99 -28.82 8.85
C LYS A 325 -11.92 -29.92 9.90
N HIS A 326 -10.97 -29.82 10.84
CA HIS A 326 -10.76 -30.74 11.98
C HIS A 326 -9.94 -30.02 13.06
N ALA A 327 -9.80 -30.62 14.23
CA ALA A 327 -8.98 -30.08 15.31
C ALA A 327 -8.13 -31.20 15.96
N ASP A 328 -7.48 -32.02 15.14
CA ASP A 328 -6.67 -33.17 15.59
C ASP A 328 -5.51 -32.74 16.50
N TRP A 329 -5.04 -31.48 16.37
CA TRP A 329 -4.04 -30.89 17.25
C TRP A 329 -4.46 -30.79 18.71
N LEU A 330 -5.77 -30.95 19.03
CA LEU A 330 -6.24 -31.04 20.43
C LEU A 330 -5.62 -32.23 21.15
N ALA A 331 -5.28 -33.30 20.45
CA ALA A 331 -4.60 -34.45 21.03
C ALA A 331 -3.16 -34.12 21.50
N ASP A 332 -2.54 -33.08 20.93
CA ASP A 332 -1.18 -32.67 21.28
C ASP A 332 -1.11 -31.74 22.50
N VAL A 333 -2.25 -31.21 22.97
CA VAL A 333 -2.29 -30.19 24.04
C VAL A 333 -1.71 -30.71 25.35
N ASP A 334 -1.96 -31.98 25.72
CA ASP A 334 -1.36 -32.58 26.91
C ASP A 334 0.17 -32.72 26.81
N TYR A 335 0.68 -32.91 25.60
CA TYR A 335 2.10 -32.85 25.36
C TYR A 335 2.62 -31.41 25.51
N TRP A 336 1.95 -30.40 24.94
CA TRP A 336 2.32 -28.98 25.08
C TRP A 336 2.36 -28.56 26.55
N LYS A 337 1.37 -28.93 27.36
CA LYS A 337 1.34 -28.65 28.81
C LYS A 337 2.58 -29.16 29.54
N ARG A 338 3.12 -30.30 29.13
CA ARG A 338 4.31 -30.92 29.73
C ARG A 338 5.64 -30.39 29.18
N SER A 339 5.64 -29.91 27.95
CA SER A 339 6.84 -29.48 27.24
C SER A 339 7.02 -27.96 27.18
N VAL A 340 6.10 -27.19 27.79
CA VAL A 340 6.17 -25.73 27.80
C VAL A 340 7.51 -25.25 28.39
N PRO A 341 8.17 -24.22 27.80
CA PRO A 341 9.43 -23.68 28.30
C PRO A 341 9.35 -23.24 29.76
N ALA A 342 10.48 -23.27 30.47
CA ALA A 342 10.57 -22.82 31.86
C ALA A 342 10.01 -21.38 32.04
N GLY A 343 9.17 -21.19 33.04
CA GLY A 343 8.46 -19.92 33.29
C GLY A 343 7.18 -19.73 32.48
N GLY A 344 6.82 -20.68 31.60
CA GLY A 344 5.56 -20.74 30.92
C GLY A 344 4.58 -21.74 31.58
N HIS A 345 3.30 -21.56 31.31
CA HIS A 345 2.24 -22.45 31.77
C HIS A 345 1.11 -22.51 30.74
N ILE A 346 0.63 -23.74 30.45
CA ILE A 346 -0.58 -23.97 29.67
C ILE A 346 -1.64 -24.59 30.59
N GLY A 347 -2.81 -23.97 30.66
CA GLY A 347 -3.94 -24.43 31.45
C GLY A 347 -5.24 -24.44 30.66
N ASP A 348 -6.29 -25.00 31.29
CA ASP A 348 -7.64 -25.08 30.72
C ASP A 348 -8.50 -23.93 31.20
N TRP A 349 -9.37 -23.38 30.32
CA TRP A 349 -10.41 -22.44 30.74
C TRP A 349 -11.83 -22.82 30.27
N GLY A 350 -11.95 -23.95 29.60
CA GLY A 350 -13.18 -24.53 29.11
C GLY A 350 -12.94 -25.83 28.37
N ARG A 351 -14.00 -26.47 27.86
CA ARG A 351 -13.89 -27.64 27.01
C ARG A 351 -13.22 -27.23 25.71
N ASP A 352 -12.13 -27.94 25.31
CA ASP A 352 -11.33 -27.66 24.13
C ASP A 352 -10.80 -26.21 24.06
N CYS A 353 -10.61 -25.60 25.25
CA CYS A 353 -10.22 -24.21 25.43
C CYS A 353 -9.07 -24.10 26.43
N TYR A 354 -7.98 -23.47 26.00
CA TYR A 354 -6.71 -23.43 26.70
C TYR A 354 -6.15 -22.01 26.77
N TYR A 355 -5.21 -21.79 27.68
CA TYR A 355 -4.43 -20.56 27.72
C TYR A 355 -2.94 -20.88 27.90
N TYR A 356 -2.11 -20.05 27.33
CA TYR A 356 -0.67 -19.99 27.58
C TYR A 356 -0.35 -18.65 28.26
N ILE A 357 0.44 -18.74 29.34
CA ILE A 357 1.02 -17.58 30.02
C ILE A 357 2.50 -17.85 30.17
N GLY A 358 3.36 -16.93 29.70
CA GLY A 358 4.80 -17.05 29.82
C GLY A 358 5.51 -15.73 29.49
N GLY A 359 6.37 -15.27 30.38
CA GLY A 359 7.01 -13.95 30.29
C GLY A 359 5.96 -12.84 30.27
N HIS A 360 5.95 -12.02 29.23
CA HIS A 360 4.96 -10.96 28.99
C HIS A 360 3.83 -11.39 28.04
N THR A 361 3.77 -12.68 27.65
CA THR A 361 2.79 -13.19 26.69
C THR A 361 1.66 -13.90 27.41
N SER A 362 0.42 -13.49 27.10
CA SER A 362 -0.81 -14.17 27.48
C SER A 362 -1.59 -14.49 26.19
N TYR A 363 -1.94 -15.77 25.99
CA TYR A 363 -2.59 -16.23 24.78
C TYR A 363 -3.66 -17.26 25.11
N TYR A 364 -4.92 -16.89 24.88
CA TYR A 364 -6.09 -17.74 25.07
C TYR A 364 -6.53 -18.27 23.71
N PHE A 365 -6.77 -19.57 23.61
CA PHE A 365 -7.18 -20.20 22.36
C PHE A 365 -8.11 -21.39 22.61
N GLY A 366 -8.80 -21.80 21.57
CA GLY A 366 -9.70 -22.96 21.66
C GLY A 366 -10.49 -23.16 20.36
N VAL A 367 -11.38 -24.16 20.43
CA VAL A 367 -12.29 -24.53 19.36
C VAL A 367 -13.71 -24.54 19.85
N THR A 368 -14.63 -23.98 19.07
CA THR A 368 -16.07 -24.03 19.32
C THR A 368 -16.67 -25.37 18.84
N ASP A 369 -17.88 -25.71 19.31
CA ASP A 369 -18.58 -26.95 18.90
C ASP A 369 -18.85 -27.01 17.37
N ASP A 370 -18.89 -25.86 16.67
CA ASP A 370 -19.08 -25.77 15.22
C ASP A 370 -17.77 -25.59 14.43
N TRP A 371 -16.65 -26.02 15.02
CA TRP A 371 -15.33 -26.07 14.41
C TRP A 371 -14.80 -24.67 13.99
N GLN A 372 -14.92 -23.70 14.89
CA GLN A 372 -14.25 -22.43 14.75
C GLN A 372 -13.08 -22.33 15.72
N TYR A 373 -11.90 -22.05 15.21
CA TYR A 373 -10.77 -21.63 16.04
C TYR A 373 -10.99 -20.20 16.54
N MET A 374 -10.68 -19.98 17.78
CA MET A 374 -10.74 -18.66 18.43
C MET A 374 -9.48 -18.39 19.23
N SER A 375 -8.97 -17.17 19.19
CA SER A 375 -7.88 -16.78 20.08
C SER A 375 -7.84 -15.29 20.39
N GLY A 376 -7.11 -14.94 21.47
CA GLY A 376 -6.91 -13.56 21.91
C GLY A 376 -6.03 -13.47 23.15
N ALA A 377 -5.68 -12.25 23.58
CA ALA A 377 -4.83 -11.99 24.74
C ALA A 377 -5.47 -12.39 26.09
N ASN A 378 -6.79 -12.59 26.12
CA ASN A 378 -7.53 -13.05 27.28
C ASN A 378 -8.80 -13.81 26.83
N LYS A 379 -9.48 -14.44 27.79
CA LYS A 379 -10.70 -15.22 27.55
C LYS A 379 -11.80 -14.44 26.83
N ALA A 380 -12.02 -13.19 27.20
CA ALA A 380 -13.05 -12.35 26.59
C ALA A 380 -12.72 -12.04 25.11
N ALA A 381 -11.47 -11.70 24.81
CA ALA A 381 -10.98 -11.46 23.45
C ALA A 381 -11.08 -12.73 22.59
N ALA A 382 -10.69 -13.89 23.11
CA ALA A 382 -10.83 -15.16 22.40
C ALA A 382 -12.27 -15.47 22.02
N LEU A 383 -13.21 -15.35 22.97
CA LEU A 383 -14.65 -15.55 22.72
C LEU A 383 -15.23 -14.51 21.75
N ALA A 384 -14.76 -13.27 21.82
CA ALA A 384 -15.21 -12.20 20.93
C ALA A 384 -14.73 -12.40 19.49
N SER A 385 -13.60 -13.09 19.26
CA SER A 385 -13.03 -13.26 17.91
C SER A 385 -13.95 -13.99 16.93
N VAL A 386 -14.85 -14.84 17.44
CA VAL A 386 -15.83 -15.62 16.65
C VAL A 386 -17.25 -15.08 16.72
N LYS A 387 -17.48 -13.97 17.44
CA LYS A 387 -18.81 -13.37 17.60
C LYS A 387 -18.84 -11.99 16.97
N PRO A 388 -19.99 -11.57 16.40
CA PRO A 388 -20.15 -10.20 15.95
C PRO A 388 -19.83 -9.20 17.05
N SER A 389 -19.08 -8.15 16.73
CA SER A 389 -18.82 -7.02 17.63
C SER A 389 -20.13 -6.28 17.93
N ALA A 390 -20.25 -5.68 19.11
CA ALA A 390 -21.37 -4.78 19.44
C ALA A 390 -21.39 -3.56 18.51
N ASN A 391 -20.22 -3.06 18.11
CA ASN A 391 -20.04 -1.97 17.16
C ASN A 391 -19.10 -2.46 16.05
N PRO A 392 -19.62 -3.20 15.05
CA PRO A 392 -18.79 -3.71 13.97
C PRO A 392 -18.45 -2.60 12.98
N ILE A 393 -17.39 -2.79 12.21
CA ILE A 393 -17.08 -1.91 11.05
C ILE A 393 -18.32 -1.73 10.17
N ASP A 394 -18.36 -0.61 9.44
CA ASP A 394 -19.50 -0.23 8.60
C ASP A 394 -19.96 -1.37 7.67
N LYS A 395 -21.27 -1.46 7.45
CA LYS A 395 -21.87 -2.49 6.59
C LYS A 395 -21.26 -2.49 5.18
N THR A 396 -20.98 -1.31 4.62
CA THR A 396 -20.38 -1.19 3.27
C THR A 396 -19.01 -1.85 3.22
N LEU A 397 -18.18 -1.68 4.26
CA LEU A 397 -16.87 -2.35 4.37
C LEU A 397 -17.02 -3.86 4.55
N ARG A 398 -17.97 -4.32 5.37
CA ARG A 398 -18.25 -5.75 5.55
C ARG A 398 -18.70 -6.42 4.26
N ASP A 399 -19.58 -5.77 3.51
CA ASP A 399 -20.06 -6.27 2.21
C ASP A 399 -18.91 -6.33 1.20
N LYS A 400 -17.93 -5.43 1.30
CA LYS A 400 -16.75 -5.38 0.43
C LYS A 400 -15.72 -6.49 0.74
N ILE A 401 -15.67 -7.00 1.95
CA ILE A 401 -14.82 -8.14 2.32
C ILE A 401 -15.27 -9.41 1.61
N LYS A 402 -16.57 -9.58 1.45
CA LYS A 402 -17.15 -10.78 0.89
C LYS A 402 -16.86 -10.92 -0.61
N GLY A 403 -16.37 -12.08 -1.00
CA GLY A 403 -16.04 -12.39 -2.39
C GLY A 403 -14.61 -12.07 -2.79
N GLU A 404 -13.89 -11.26 -2.00
CA GLU A 404 -12.48 -10.95 -2.23
C GLU A 404 -11.56 -12.11 -1.79
N LYS A 405 -10.34 -12.16 -2.29
CA LYS A 405 -9.36 -13.19 -1.92
C LYS A 405 -8.63 -12.89 -0.61
N MET A 406 -8.24 -11.64 -0.45
CA MET A 406 -7.62 -11.10 0.75
C MET A 406 -8.07 -9.66 0.93
N VAL A 407 -8.40 -9.26 2.16
CA VAL A 407 -8.72 -7.88 2.50
C VAL A 407 -7.89 -7.46 3.71
N LEU A 408 -7.14 -6.36 3.57
CA LEU A 408 -6.44 -5.70 4.66
C LEU A 408 -7.12 -4.36 4.95
N ILE A 409 -7.51 -4.14 6.21
CA ILE A 409 -8.10 -2.88 6.68
C ILE A 409 -7.14 -2.23 7.66
N VAL A 410 -6.87 -0.94 7.46
CA VAL A 410 -6.10 -0.08 8.38
C VAL A 410 -6.98 1.09 8.78
N ASN A 411 -7.33 1.17 10.05
CA ASN A 411 -8.18 2.21 10.61
C ASN A 411 -7.35 3.24 11.38
N PHE A 412 -7.18 4.42 10.81
CA PHE A 412 -6.37 5.48 11.41
C PHE A 412 -6.94 6.06 12.70
N ASN A 413 -8.26 5.96 12.92
CA ASN A 413 -8.87 6.45 14.15
C ASN A 413 -8.53 5.57 15.37
N ALA A 414 -8.09 4.34 15.14
CA ALA A 414 -7.67 3.39 16.17
C ALA A 414 -6.14 3.29 16.33
N LEU A 415 -5.37 4.02 15.54
CA LEU A 415 -3.92 4.12 15.69
C LEU A 415 -3.56 5.15 16.77
N HIS A 416 -2.35 5.06 17.34
CA HIS A 416 -1.82 6.13 18.19
C HIS A 416 -1.83 7.47 17.47
N ALA A 417 -2.27 8.52 18.18
CA ALA A 417 -2.52 9.85 17.62
C ALA A 417 -1.36 10.38 16.76
N ASP A 418 -0.12 10.28 17.27
CA ASP A 418 1.07 10.80 16.56
C ASP A 418 1.29 10.12 15.19
N LYS A 419 1.16 8.78 15.14
CA LYS A 419 1.32 8.03 13.89
C LYS A 419 0.14 8.24 12.94
N ALA A 420 -1.08 8.26 13.49
CA ALA A 420 -2.29 8.47 12.71
C ALA A 420 -2.31 9.85 12.06
N GLU A 421 -1.97 10.91 12.81
CA GLU A 421 -1.96 12.28 12.32
C GLU A 421 -0.88 12.51 11.26
N ALA A 422 0.31 11.91 11.40
CA ALA A 422 1.35 11.99 10.39
C ALA A 422 0.88 11.38 9.05
N VAL A 423 0.29 10.18 9.08
CA VAL A 423 -0.24 9.51 7.87
C VAL A 423 -1.42 10.27 7.30
N LYS A 424 -2.37 10.71 8.13
CA LYS A 424 -3.50 11.53 7.69
C LYS A 424 -3.04 12.85 7.05
N ALA A 425 -2.05 13.52 7.63
CA ALA A 425 -1.49 14.77 7.09
C ALA A 425 -0.85 14.53 5.70
N MET A 426 -0.17 13.39 5.51
CA MET A 426 0.41 13.01 4.22
C MET A 426 -0.67 12.66 3.19
N LEU A 427 -1.72 11.94 3.57
CA LEU A 427 -2.79 11.52 2.67
C LEU A 427 -3.80 12.65 2.35
N LYS A 428 -4.02 13.55 3.30
CA LYS A 428 -5.04 14.61 3.19
C LYS A 428 -4.92 15.49 1.95
N PRO A 429 -3.72 15.94 1.54
CA PRO A 429 -3.57 16.70 0.29
C PRO A 429 -3.98 15.90 -0.94
N MET A 430 -3.75 14.58 -0.96
CA MET A 430 -4.00 13.71 -2.13
C MET A 430 -5.45 13.22 -2.19
N PHE A 431 -6.00 12.83 -1.06
CA PHE A 431 -7.25 12.07 -0.98
C PHE A 431 -8.34 12.76 -0.15
N GLY A 432 -8.06 13.96 0.40
CA GLY A 432 -8.96 14.58 1.37
C GLY A 432 -8.91 13.87 2.73
N THR A 433 -10.00 13.89 3.48
CA THR A 433 -10.05 13.21 4.78
C THR A 433 -10.22 11.71 4.58
N VAL A 434 -9.16 10.94 4.89
CA VAL A 434 -9.16 9.49 4.89
C VAL A 434 -9.06 9.00 6.32
N ASN A 435 -10.02 8.15 6.72
CA ASN A 435 -10.07 7.54 8.04
C ASN A 435 -9.63 6.07 8.00
N THR A 436 -9.80 5.41 6.86
CA THR A 436 -9.54 3.98 6.71
C THR A 436 -8.92 3.71 5.33
N ILE A 437 -7.91 2.85 5.28
CA ILE A 437 -7.44 2.23 4.04
C ILE A 437 -7.98 0.82 3.99
N VAL A 438 -8.50 0.42 2.84
CA VAL A 438 -8.93 -0.95 2.55
C VAL A 438 -8.21 -1.41 1.30
N TYR A 439 -7.33 -2.37 1.45
CA TYR A 439 -6.68 -3.05 0.33
C TYR A 439 -7.39 -4.38 0.06
N THR A 440 -7.69 -4.65 -1.21
CA THR A 440 -8.24 -5.93 -1.68
C THR A 440 -7.32 -6.55 -2.71
N LEU A 441 -7.00 -7.84 -2.56
CA LEU A 441 -6.25 -8.63 -3.54
C LEU A 441 -7.22 -9.20 -4.57
N LYS A 442 -6.99 -8.86 -5.85
CA LYS A 442 -7.75 -9.39 -7.00
C LYS A 442 -7.30 -10.78 -7.44
#